data_3f7e33565466d7ec6efa0985bad041c9
#
_entry.id   3f7e33565466d7ec6efa0985bad041c9
#
_cell.length_a   1.000
_cell.length_b   1.000
_cell.length_c   1.000
_cell.angle_alpha   90.00
_cell.angle_beta   90.00
_cell.angle_gamma   90.00
#
_symmetry.space_group_name_H-M   'P 1'
#
loop_
_entity.id
_entity.type
_entity.pdbx_description
1 polymer ?
#
loop_
_entity_poly.entity_id
_entity_poly.type
_entity_poly.pdbx_seq_one_letter_code
_entity_poly.pdbx_strand_id
1 'polypeptide(L)'
;MTVDNLQERTGAVTFKGQPITLLGPEPRIGDPAPEFSLTTGDLSNVTREILLDEGRRAALLIAVPSLDTPVCSLESQKFNQRLGEIPGDVAVAVVSMDLPFAQARWCAAQGDVKLQMLSDYRDHSFGLNYGLMIRELGFLARAVIIVAKDGTISYVEIVPEIAAEPDYDRALQAAAAVA
;
A
#
# COMPACT_ATOMS: atom_id res chain seq x y z
N MET A 1 -0.89 3.87 -20.62
CA MET A 1 -0.04 2.69 -20.91
C MET A 1 -0.96 1.56 -21.35
N THR A 2 -0.71 0.97 -22.51
CA THR A 2 -1.44 -0.23 -22.94
C THR A 2 -0.95 -1.42 -22.12
N VAL A 3 -1.85 -2.24 -21.62
CA VAL A 3 -1.61 -3.38 -20.72
C VAL A 3 -0.69 -4.45 -21.36
N ASP A 4 -0.49 -4.39 -22.68
CA ASP A 4 0.19 -5.41 -23.48
C ASP A 4 1.74 -5.46 -23.31
N ASN A 5 2.35 -4.58 -22.48
CA ASN A 5 3.81 -4.51 -22.32
C ASN A 5 4.24 -4.50 -20.83
N LEU A 6 3.38 -4.90 -19.91
CA LEU A 6 3.71 -4.96 -18.49
C LEU A 6 4.44 -6.27 -18.18
N GLN A 7 5.49 -6.18 -17.36
CA GLN A 7 6.16 -7.35 -16.82
C GLN A 7 5.16 -8.20 -16.00
N GLU A 8 4.99 -9.47 -16.36
CA GLU A 8 4.17 -10.41 -15.61
C GLU A 8 5.05 -11.27 -14.69
N ARG A 9 4.66 -11.39 -13.43
CA ARG A 9 5.29 -12.26 -12.44
C ARG A 9 4.28 -13.34 -12.02
N THR A 10 4.21 -14.40 -12.84
CA THR A 10 3.29 -15.53 -12.64
C THR A 10 3.66 -16.31 -11.39
N GLY A 11 2.65 -16.58 -10.54
CA GLY A 11 2.85 -17.32 -9.29
C GLY A 11 3.62 -16.55 -8.21
N ALA A 12 3.71 -15.23 -8.35
CA ALA A 12 4.40 -14.37 -7.36
C ALA A 12 3.75 -14.42 -5.99
N VAL A 13 2.42 -14.57 -5.93
CA VAL A 13 1.63 -14.74 -4.71
C VAL A 13 0.54 -15.77 -4.93
N THR A 14 -0.15 -16.18 -3.85
CA THR A 14 -1.28 -17.11 -3.91
C THR A 14 -2.56 -16.46 -3.38
N PHE A 15 -3.68 -16.95 -3.85
CA PHE A 15 -5.00 -16.69 -3.28
C PHE A 15 -5.72 -18.01 -3.02
N LYS A 16 -5.99 -18.29 -1.75
CA LYS A 16 -6.53 -19.60 -1.29
C LYS A 16 -5.70 -20.78 -1.84
N GLY A 17 -4.37 -20.61 -1.78
CA GLY A 17 -3.42 -21.62 -2.25
C GLY A 17 -3.27 -21.72 -3.78
N GLN A 18 -4.01 -20.93 -4.57
CA GLN A 18 -3.86 -20.92 -6.02
C GLN A 18 -2.89 -19.80 -6.44
N PRO A 19 -1.87 -20.10 -7.27
CA PRO A 19 -0.94 -19.10 -7.77
C PRO A 19 -1.63 -18.08 -8.66
N ILE A 20 -1.32 -16.80 -8.46
CA ILE A 20 -1.83 -15.67 -9.24
C ILE A 20 -0.69 -14.78 -9.71
N THR A 21 -0.95 -13.93 -10.70
CA THR A 21 0.05 -13.13 -11.41
C THR A 21 0.03 -11.68 -10.94
N LEU A 22 1.21 -11.15 -10.60
CA LEU A 22 1.40 -9.73 -10.37
C LEU A 22 1.91 -9.03 -11.64
N LEU A 23 1.41 -7.83 -11.89
CA LEU A 23 1.83 -6.97 -13.00
C LEU A 23 2.79 -5.89 -12.50
N GLY A 24 3.88 -5.68 -13.22
CA GLY A 24 4.90 -4.68 -12.93
C GLY A 24 6.17 -5.26 -12.32
N PRO A 25 7.20 -4.40 -12.11
CA PRO A 25 8.49 -4.80 -11.55
C PRO A 25 8.37 -5.22 -10.09
N GLU A 26 9.25 -6.12 -9.65
CA GLU A 26 9.35 -6.47 -8.24
C GLU A 26 10.06 -5.35 -7.46
N PRO A 27 9.43 -4.74 -6.44
CA PRO A 27 10.09 -3.72 -5.63
C PRO A 27 11.15 -4.36 -4.74
N ARG A 28 12.31 -3.70 -4.58
CA ARG A 28 13.42 -4.19 -3.75
C ARG A 28 13.92 -3.10 -2.82
N ILE A 29 14.41 -3.50 -1.67
CA ILE A 29 15.08 -2.59 -0.74
C ILE A 29 16.33 -2.00 -1.43
N GLY A 30 16.47 -0.67 -1.35
CA GLY A 30 17.53 0.10 -1.98
C GLY A 30 17.22 0.62 -3.38
N ASP A 31 16.15 0.13 -4.03
CA ASP A 31 15.73 0.66 -5.33
C ASP A 31 15.08 2.05 -5.16
N PRO A 32 15.21 2.93 -6.18
CA PRO A 32 14.40 4.15 -6.23
C PRO A 32 12.92 3.80 -6.21
N ALA A 33 12.17 4.40 -5.28
CA ALA A 33 10.74 4.22 -5.19
C ALA A 33 10.05 4.86 -6.41
N PRO A 34 9.23 4.11 -7.16
CA PRO A 34 8.52 4.65 -8.31
C PRO A 34 7.54 5.77 -7.91
N GLU A 35 7.25 6.66 -8.84
CA GLU A 35 6.19 7.64 -8.67
C GLU A 35 4.81 6.99 -8.73
N PHE A 36 3.86 7.60 -8.01
CA PHE A 36 2.45 7.24 -8.05
C PHE A 36 1.57 8.50 -8.02
N SER A 37 0.33 8.31 -8.39
CA SER A 37 -0.73 9.32 -8.33
C SER A 37 -1.96 8.67 -7.71
N LEU A 38 -2.23 8.96 -6.45
CA LEU A 38 -3.31 8.38 -5.66
C LEU A 38 -4.40 9.43 -5.38
N THR A 39 -5.62 8.99 -5.18
CA THR A 39 -6.77 9.86 -4.98
C THR A 39 -7.23 9.83 -3.52
N THR A 40 -7.42 10.99 -2.91
CA THR A 40 -7.96 11.18 -1.55
C THR A 40 -9.48 11.15 -1.52
N GLY A 41 -10.07 11.16 -0.33
CA GLY A 41 -11.52 11.20 -0.13
C GLY A 41 -12.24 12.42 -0.71
N ASP A 42 -11.55 13.56 -0.83
CA ASP A 42 -12.03 14.78 -1.47
C ASP A 42 -11.73 14.86 -2.99
N LEU A 43 -11.23 13.75 -3.55
CA LEU A 43 -10.84 13.59 -4.95
C LEU A 43 -9.60 14.38 -5.37
N SER A 44 -8.86 14.95 -4.44
CA SER A 44 -7.56 15.54 -4.71
C SER A 44 -6.51 14.46 -4.98
N ASN A 45 -5.36 14.87 -5.52
CA ASN A 45 -4.29 13.96 -5.92
C ASN A 45 -3.14 14.01 -4.92
N VAL A 46 -2.61 12.85 -4.57
CA VAL A 46 -1.42 12.68 -3.73
C VAL A 46 -0.37 11.90 -4.51
N THR A 47 0.81 12.50 -4.65
CA THR A 47 2.00 11.86 -5.21
C THR A 47 2.95 11.44 -4.11
N ARG A 48 3.98 10.68 -4.45
CA ARG A 48 5.06 10.33 -3.53
C ARG A 48 5.71 11.58 -2.94
N GLU A 49 5.98 12.59 -3.76
CA GLU A 49 6.57 13.85 -3.34
C GLU A 49 5.69 14.56 -2.29
N ILE A 50 4.39 14.68 -2.55
CA ILE A 50 3.43 15.27 -1.59
C ILE A 50 3.39 14.47 -0.28
N LEU A 51 3.42 13.15 -0.36
CA LEU A 51 3.36 12.30 0.83
C LEU A 51 4.62 12.40 1.70
N LEU A 52 5.79 12.66 1.09
CA LEU A 52 7.09 12.83 1.76
C LEU A 52 7.44 14.28 2.09
N ASP A 53 6.57 15.24 1.75
CA ASP A 53 6.76 16.66 2.05
C ASP A 53 6.55 16.98 3.55
N GLU A 54 6.65 18.24 3.93
CA GLU A 54 6.34 18.76 5.27
C GLU A 54 7.19 18.18 6.42
N GLY A 55 8.47 17.92 6.17
CA GLY A 55 9.40 17.45 7.22
C GLY A 55 9.28 15.97 7.54
N ARG A 56 8.56 15.21 6.75
CA ARG A 56 8.47 13.75 6.89
C ARG A 56 9.77 13.08 6.45
N ARG A 57 10.22 12.11 7.23
CA ARG A 57 11.41 11.31 6.93
C ARG A 57 11.12 10.03 6.14
N ALA A 58 9.88 9.56 6.14
CA ALA A 58 9.45 8.37 5.41
C ALA A 58 7.95 8.32 5.21
N ALA A 59 7.51 7.46 4.30
CA ALA A 59 6.13 7.06 4.12
C ALA A 59 5.98 5.53 4.24
N LEU A 60 5.12 5.08 5.13
CA LEU A 60 4.67 3.70 5.26
C LEU A 60 3.39 3.52 4.44
N LEU A 61 3.47 2.73 3.38
CA LEU A 61 2.41 2.43 2.44
C LEU A 61 1.90 1.00 2.68
N ILE A 62 0.63 0.86 3.05
CA ILE A 62 -0.04 -0.40 3.36
C ILE A 62 -0.99 -0.70 2.20
N ALA A 63 -0.57 -1.59 1.30
CA ALA A 63 -1.40 -2.02 0.17
C ALA A 63 -2.34 -3.15 0.60
N VAL A 64 -3.63 -2.97 0.36
CA VAL A 64 -4.66 -3.97 0.66
C VAL A 64 -5.53 -4.26 -0.56
N PRO A 65 -6.01 -5.50 -0.74
CA PRO A 65 -6.95 -5.85 -1.81
C PRO A 65 -8.22 -4.99 -1.81
N SER A 66 -8.95 -4.95 -0.71
CA SER A 66 -10.15 -4.12 -0.54
C SER A 66 -10.54 -4.03 0.94
N LEU A 67 -10.84 -2.82 1.41
CA LEU A 67 -11.29 -2.56 2.79
C LEU A 67 -12.62 -3.26 3.13
N ASP A 68 -13.42 -3.60 2.13
CA ASP A 68 -14.68 -4.34 2.31
C ASP A 68 -14.45 -5.87 2.54
N THR A 69 -13.18 -6.32 2.66
CA THR A 69 -12.85 -7.70 3.03
C THR A 69 -12.43 -7.82 4.50
N PRO A 70 -12.75 -8.94 5.20
CA PRO A 70 -12.49 -9.07 6.64
C PRO A 70 -11.01 -8.90 7.02
N VAL A 71 -10.09 -9.51 6.25
CA VAL A 71 -8.65 -9.45 6.54
C VAL A 71 -8.08 -8.06 6.35
N CYS A 72 -8.45 -7.36 5.26
CA CYS A 72 -7.97 -5.99 4.99
C CYS A 72 -8.52 -5.00 6.02
N SER A 73 -9.80 -5.16 6.40
CA SER A 73 -10.40 -4.34 7.47
C SER A 73 -9.67 -4.55 8.80
N LEU A 74 -9.41 -5.80 9.18
CA LEU A 74 -8.66 -6.13 10.40
C LEU A 74 -7.22 -5.58 10.36
N GLU A 75 -6.52 -5.74 9.25
CA GLU A 75 -5.17 -5.20 9.07
C GLU A 75 -5.13 -3.69 9.25
N SER A 76 -6.02 -2.96 8.55
CA SER A 76 -6.09 -1.50 8.67
C SER A 76 -6.41 -1.05 10.10
N GLN A 77 -7.30 -1.77 10.80
CA GLN A 77 -7.58 -1.50 12.21
C GLN A 77 -6.36 -1.74 13.10
N LYS A 78 -5.60 -2.82 12.90
CA LYS A 78 -4.39 -3.13 13.68
C LYS A 78 -3.32 -2.06 13.48
N PHE A 79 -3.07 -1.61 12.25
CA PHE A 79 -2.16 -0.49 12.00
C PHE A 79 -2.66 0.80 12.64
N ASN A 80 -3.97 1.10 12.55
CA ASN A 80 -4.54 2.28 13.19
C ASN A 80 -4.38 2.28 14.73
N GLN A 81 -4.57 1.12 15.37
CA GLN A 81 -4.36 0.96 16.81
C GLN A 81 -2.90 1.13 17.24
N ARG A 82 -1.98 0.73 16.37
CA ARG A 82 -0.54 0.74 16.62
C ARG A 82 0.20 1.98 16.07
N LEU A 83 -0.53 2.99 15.58
CA LEU A 83 0.08 4.23 15.07
C LEU A 83 1.01 4.93 16.08
N GLY A 84 0.73 4.80 17.37
CA GLY A 84 1.59 5.35 18.43
C GLY A 84 3.00 4.74 18.51
N GLU A 85 3.23 3.59 17.85
CA GLU A 85 4.55 2.94 17.76
C GLU A 85 5.36 3.48 16.56
N ILE A 86 4.72 4.22 15.66
CA ILE A 86 5.34 4.83 14.48
C ILE A 86 5.73 6.27 14.82
N PRO A 87 6.96 6.71 14.50
CA PRO A 87 7.35 8.10 14.70
C PRO A 87 6.43 9.07 13.97
N GLY A 88 6.12 10.23 14.60
CA GLY A 88 5.15 11.19 14.08
C GLY A 88 5.56 11.88 12.77
N ASP A 89 6.81 11.76 12.38
CA ASP A 89 7.36 12.24 11.12
C ASP A 89 7.37 11.17 10.00
N VAL A 90 6.74 10.03 10.22
CA VAL A 90 6.46 9.02 9.19
C VAL A 90 5.01 9.15 8.74
N ALA A 91 4.78 9.38 7.45
CA ALA A 91 3.45 9.32 6.86
C ALA A 91 2.94 7.88 6.86
N VAL A 92 1.67 7.64 7.20
CA VAL A 92 1.08 6.30 7.14
C VAL A 92 -0.17 6.34 6.28
N ALA A 93 -0.16 5.58 5.19
CA ALA A 93 -1.27 5.52 4.26
C ALA A 93 -1.67 4.08 3.92
N VAL A 94 -2.98 3.84 3.87
CA VAL A 94 -3.56 2.61 3.31
C VAL A 94 -3.94 2.86 1.87
N VAL A 95 -3.50 1.99 0.97
CA VAL A 95 -3.74 2.08 -0.46
C VAL A 95 -4.57 0.89 -0.91
N SER A 96 -5.66 1.14 -1.63
CA SER A 96 -6.50 0.11 -2.24
C SER A 96 -7.07 0.57 -3.58
N MET A 97 -7.70 -0.37 -4.31
CA MET A 97 -8.46 -0.04 -5.52
C MET A 97 -9.89 0.42 -5.21
N ASP A 98 -10.30 0.38 -3.95
CA ASP A 98 -11.62 0.89 -3.55
C ASP A 98 -11.78 2.35 -3.95
N LEU A 99 -12.97 2.72 -4.40
CA LEU A 99 -13.28 4.13 -4.68
C LEU A 99 -13.13 4.97 -3.40
N PRO A 100 -12.71 6.23 -3.47
CA PRO A 100 -12.58 7.11 -2.30
C PRO A 100 -13.84 7.17 -1.45
N PHE A 101 -15.01 7.05 -2.06
CA PHE A 101 -16.31 7.02 -1.36
C PHE A 101 -16.51 5.74 -0.53
N ALA A 102 -16.03 4.59 -1.02
CA ALA A 102 -16.07 3.33 -0.29
C ALA A 102 -15.09 3.37 0.89
N GLN A 103 -13.89 3.91 0.68
CA GLN A 103 -12.91 4.14 1.76
C GLN A 103 -13.48 5.06 2.84
N ALA A 104 -14.13 6.17 2.47
CA ALA A 104 -14.77 7.10 3.41
C ALA A 104 -15.91 6.42 4.20
N ARG A 105 -16.73 5.60 3.56
CA ARG A 105 -17.78 4.81 4.23
C ARG A 105 -17.17 3.84 5.23
N TRP A 106 -16.09 3.14 4.87
CA TRP A 106 -15.40 2.25 5.77
C TRP A 106 -14.84 3.00 6.99
N CYS A 107 -14.15 4.13 6.80
CA CYS A 107 -13.65 4.97 7.89
C CYS A 107 -14.78 5.39 8.83
N ALA A 108 -15.91 5.85 8.30
CA ALA A 108 -17.06 6.26 9.10
C ALA A 108 -17.64 5.12 9.93
N ALA A 109 -17.62 3.89 9.43
CA ALA A 109 -18.07 2.69 10.14
C ALA A 109 -17.09 2.24 11.24
N GLN A 110 -15.78 2.51 11.09
CA GLN A 110 -14.75 2.14 12.08
C GLN A 110 -14.61 3.17 13.22
N GLY A 111 -15.05 4.40 13.02
CA GLY A 111 -14.95 5.49 14.00
C GLY A 111 -13.64 6.27 13.90
N ASP A 112 -12.77 6.22 14.92
CA ASP A 112 -11.53 7.00 14.97
C ASP A 112 -10.40 6.38 14.11
N VAL A 113 -10.48 6.59 12.79
CA VAL A 113 -9.42 6.19 11.84
C VAL A 113 -8.51 7.39 11.59
N LYS A 114 -7.23 7.23 11.96
CA LYS A 114 -6.16 8.25 11.79
C LYS A 114 -5.27 7.97 10.58
N LEU A 115 -5.44 6.82 9.93
CA LEU A 115 -4.73 6.47 8.72
C LEU A 115 -5.21 7.31 7.55
N GLN A 116 -4.28 7.75 6.70
CA GLN A 116 -4.64 8.35 5.42
C GLN A 116 -5.10 7.25 4.45
N MET A 117 -6.31 7.38 3.91
CA MET A 117 -6.83 6.47 2.90
C MET A 117 -6.58 7.05 1.51
N LEU A 118 -5.95 6.25 0.65
CA LEU A 118 -5.58 6.63 -0.71
C LEU A 118 -6.06 5.58 -1.70
N SER A 119 -6.68 6.02 -2.79
CA SER A 119 -7.23 5.14 -3.81
C SER A 119 -6.41 5.16 -5.10
N ASP A 120 -6.04 3.99 -5.60
CA ASP A 120 -5.32 3.81 -6.87
C ASP A 120 -6.28 3.55 -8.06
N TYR A 121 -7.60 3.79 -7.88
CA TYR A 121 -8.64 3.41 -8.84
C TYR A 121 -8.52 4.11 -10.20
N ARG A 122 -7.96 5.33 -10.23
CA ARG A 122 -7.97 6.19 -11.41
C ARG A 122 -6.89 5.80 -12.41
N ASP A 123 -5.65 5.73 -11.95
CA ASP A 123 -4.49 5.61 -12.84
C ASP A 123 -3.79 4.25 -12.67
N HIS A 124 -4.10 3.50 -11.63
CA HIS A 124 -3.47 2.22 -11.27
C HIS A 124 -1.95 2.33 -11.14
N SER A 125 -1.46 3.56 -10.93
CA SER A 125 -0.03 3.88 -11.00
C SER A 125 0.78 3.25 -9.86
N PHE A 126 0.20 3.20 -8.67
CA PHE A 126 0.85 2.53 -7.54
C PHE A 126 0.92 1.02 -7.76
N GLY A 127 -0.20 0.39 -8.06
CA GLY A 127 -0.26 -1.05 -8.28
C GLY A 127 0.67 -1.53 -9.39
N LEU A 128 0.72 -0.80 -10.51
CA LEU A 128 1.54 -1.17 -11.65
C LEU A 128 3.02 -0.87 -11.45
N ASN A 129 3.35 0.32 -10.93
CA ASN A 129 4.75 0.75 -10.77
C ASN A 129 5.46 0.00 -9.63
N TYR A 130 4.72 -0.38 -8.59
CA TYR A 130 5.24 -1.18 -7.47
C TYR A 130 5.02 -2.69 -7.66
N GLY A 131 4.52 -3.12 -8.83
CA GLY A 131 4.31 -4.52 -9.14
C GLY A 131 3.34 -5.24 -8.22
N LEU A 132 2.31 -4.57 -7.74
CA LEU A 132 1.33 -5.10 -6.80
C LEU A 132 -0.03 -5.37 -7.42
N MET A 133 -0.25 -4.98 -8.70
CA MET A 133 -1.53 -5.21 -9.38
C MET A 133 -1.70 -6.69 -9.68
N ILE A 134 -2.79 -7.29 -9.21
CA ILE A 134 -3.14 -8.69 -9.51
C ILE A 134 -3.90 -8.73 -10.83
N ARG A 135 -3.32 -9.40 -11.84
CA ARG A 135 -3.91 -9.48 -13.18
C ARG A 135 -5.30 -10.11 -13.19
N GLU A 136 -5.46 -11.22 -12.49
CA GLU A 136 -6.69 -12.02 -12.50
C GLU A 136 -7.85 -11.36 -11.75
N LEU A 137 -7.54 -10.45 -10.80
CA LEU A 137 -8.53 -9.92 -9.87
C LEU A 137 -8.75 -8.39 -9.99
N GLY A 138 -7.80 -7.67 -10.59
CA GLY A 138 -7.91 -6.22 -10.79
C GLY A 138 -7.83 -5.39 -9.51
N PHE A 139 -7.22 -5.93 -8.43
CA PHE A 139 -6.94 -5.20 -7.20
C PHE A 139 -5.51 -5.46 -6.72
N LEU A 140 -5.09 -4.78 -5.67
CA LEU A 140 -3.71 -4.85 -5.17
C LEU A 140 -3.46 -6.16 -4.41
N ALA A 141 -2.25 -6.69 -4.55
CA ALA A 141 -1.72 -7.66 -3.61
C ALA A 141 -1.51 -7.01 -2.25
N ARG A 142 -1.58 -7.79 -1.17
CA ARG A 142 -1.26 -7.32 0.16
C ARG A 142 0.24 -7.11 0.29
N ALA A 143 0.63 -5.89 0.67
CA ALA A 143 2.02 -5.52 0.84
C ALA A 143 2.20 -4.38 1.84
N VAL A 144 3.37 -4.32 2.45
CA VAL A 144 3.82 -3.19 3.26
C VAL A 144 5.13 -2.68 2.67
N ILE A 145 5.18 -1.38 2.33
CA ILE A 145 6.35 -0.74 1.72
C ILE A 145 6.68 0.53 2.51
N ILE A 146 7.95 0.75 2.78
CA ILE A 146 8.42 2.00 3.36
C ILE A 146 9.34 2.68 2.36
N VAL A 147 9.03 3.95 2.07
CA VAL A 147 9.83 4.83 1.23
C VAL A 147 10.48 5.87 2.13
N ALA A 148 11.80 5.95 2.11
CA ALA A 148 12.56 6.94 2.84
C ALA A 148 12.51 8.32 2.15
N LYS A 149 12.89 9.38 2.86
CA LYS A 149 12.86 10.77 2.37
C LYS A 149 13.67 11.00 1.10
N ASP A 150 14.77 10.26 0.93
CA ASP A 150 15.60 10.32 -0.26
C ASP A 150 14.97 9.65 -1.49
N GLY A 151 13.78 9.09 -1.34
CA GLY A 151 13.04 8.41 -2.39
C GLY A 151 13.46 6.96 -2.63
N THR A 152 14.19 6.33 -1.70
CA THR A 152 14.53 4.90 -1.79
C THR A 152 13.55 4.03 -1.02
N ILE A 153 13.36 2.78 -1.47
CA ILE A 153 12.60 1.77 -0.74
C ILE A 153 13.48 1.25 0.41
N SER A 154 13.08 1.51 1.66
CA SER A 154 13.80 1.05 2.86
C SER A 154 13.25 -0.26 3.43
N TYR A 155 12.01 -0.61 3.12
CA TYR A 155 11.37 -1.86 3.51
C TYR A 155 10.37 -2.30 2.45
N VAL A 156 10.27 -3.60 2.22
CA VAL A 156 9.22 -4.21 1.40
C VAL A 156 8.87 -5.59 1.93
N GLU A 157 7.58 -5.83 2.07
CA GLU A 157 6.97 -7.13 2.30
C GLU A 157 5.78 -7.28 1.36
N ILE A 158 5.82 -8.26 0.46
CA ILE A 158 4.65 -8.72 -0.30
C ILE A 158 4.20 -10.01 0.35
N VAL A 159 2.98 -10.04 0.88
CA VAL A 159 2.47 -11.21 1.60
C VAL A 159 2.21 -12.36 0.63
N PRO A 160 2.86 -13.53 0.81
CA PRO A 160 2.79 -14.62 -0.17
C PRO A 160 1.38 -15.18 -0.40
N GLU A 161 0.54 -15.21 0.63
CA GLU A 161 -0.89 -15.56 0.51
C GLU A 161 -1.72 -14.30 0.81
N ILE A 162 -2.40 -13.77 -0.20
CA ILE A 162 -3.10 -12.47 -0.08
C ILE A 162 -4.22 -12.46 0.96
N ALA A 163 -4.69 -13.63 1.38
CA ALA A 163 -5.65 -13.78 2.47
C ALA A 163 -4.99 -13.85 3.87
N ALA A 164 -3.65 -13.88 3.96
CA ALA A 164 -2.92 -13.81 5.21
C ALA A 164 -2.63 -12.36 5.62
N GLU A 165 -2.28 -12.15 6.88
CA GLU A 165 -1.86 -10.85 7.42
C GLU A 165 -0.34 -10.62 7.22
N PRO A 166 0.14 -9.36 7.17
CA PRO A 166 1.57 -9.06 7.12
C PRO A 166 2.23 -9.23 8.50
N ASP A 167 3.55 -9.16 8.53
CA ASP A 167 4.33 -9.09 9.77
C ASP A 167 4.32 -7.65 10.32
N TYR A 168 3.37 -7.37 11.18
CA TYR A 168 3.18 -6.04 11.78
C TYR A 168 4.41 -5.57 12.57
N ASP A 169 5.02 -6.45 13.36
CA ASP A 169 6.14 -6.09 14.23
C ASP A 169 7.35 -5.71 13.39
N ARG A 170 7.62 -6.47 12.35
CA ARG A 170 8.70 -6.19 11.41
C ARG A 170 8.48 -4.89 10.65
N ALA A 171 7.26 -4.65 10.18
CA ALA A 171 6.90 -3.41 9.47
C ALA A 171 7.05 -2.17 10.39
N LEU A 172 6.55 -2.25 11.63
CA LEU A 172 6.63 -1.15 12.59
C LEU A 172 8.07 -0.88 13.05
N GLN A 173 8.86 -1.93 13.29
CA GLN A 173 10.30 -1.79 13.59
C GLN A 173 11.04 -1.13 12.43
N ALA A 174 10.76 -1.52 11.19
CA ALA A 174 11.36 -0.89 10.01
C ALA A 174 10.96 0.57 9.90
N ALA A 175 9.69 0.93 10.15
CA ALA A 175 9.23 2.32 10.14
C ALA A 175 9.91 3.18 11.22
N ALA A 176 10.15 2.60 12.40
CA ALA A 176 10.87 3.29 13.48
C ALA A 176 12.36 3.49 13.17
N ALA A 177 12.97 2.59 12.39
CA ALA A 177 14.40 2.57 12.10
C ALA A 177 14.81 3.41 10.88
N VAL A 178 13.87 3.91 10.08
CA VAL A 178 14.19 4.76 8.91
C VAL A 178 14.85 6.05 9.38
N ALA A 179 16.02 6.35 8.83
CA ALA A 179 16.83 7.54 9.16
C ALA A 179 16.36 8.78 8.37
#